data_ff645cc0dadfe875251fa948685a0afd
#
_entry.id   ff645cc0dadfe875251fa948685a0afd
#
_cell.length_a   1.000
_cell.length_b   1.000
_cell.length_c   1.000
_cell.angle_alpha   90.00
_cell.angle_beta   90.00
_cell.angle_gamma   90.00
#
_symmetry.space_group_name_H-M   'P 1'
#
loop_
_entity.id
_entity.type
_entity.pdbx_description
1 polymer ?
#
loop_
_entity_poly.entity_id
_entity_poly.type
_entity_poly.pdbx_seq_one_letter_code
_entity_poly.pdbx_strand_id
1 'polypeptide(L)'
;HTNWKIHSEVPGAISIAEESTSFGGVTHPTENGGLGFNFKWNMGWMNDTLSYMKLDPVYRRYHHDKMTFGMIYQYSENFVLPLSHDEVVHGKCSLLGKMPGDAWQKFANLRAYYGYMWGYPGKKLLFMGNEFAQGREWNYEESLDWFLLDENHGGLWHKGVLQLVKDLNGIYQKNAPLFELDGEPEGFDWLVVDDAENSVFAFERKSTDGERIIVISNFTPVPREGYRIGVNTAGEYEEILNTDSMYYQGSNVGNFGLVESEEI
;
A
#
# COMPACT_ATOMS: atom_id res chain seq x y z
N HIS A 1 7.98 16.02 -26.01
CA HIS A 1 8.81 15.64 -27.17
C HIS A 1 9.73 14.45 -26.87
N THR A 2 10.41 14.44 -25.71
CA THR A 2 11.32 13.34 -25.32
C THR A 2 10.58 12.00 -25.14
N ASN A 3 9.49 11.98 -24.38
CA ASN A 3 8.72 10.75 -24.14
C ASN A 3 8.13 10.16 -25.43
N TRP A 4 7.57 11.03 -26.32
CA TRP A 4 7.10 10.58 -27.62
C TRP A 4 8.22 9.89 -28.41
N LYS A 5 9.43 10.46 -28.40
CA LYS A 5 10.58 9.88 -29.11
C LYS A 5 11.02 8.54 -28.48
N ILE A 6 11.08 8.46 -27.15
CA ILE A 6 11.42 7.22 -26.45
C ILE A 6 10.44 6.11 -26.83
N HIS A 7 9.14 6.38 -26.72
CA HIS A 7 8.12 5.36 -26.99
C HIS A 7 8.06 4.95 -28.47
N SER A 8 8.39 5.86 -29.39
CA SER A 8 8.42 5.55 -30.82
C SER A 8 9.66 4.76 -31.26
N GLU A 9 10.80 4.97 -30.61
CA GLU A 9 12.08 4.34 -30.99
C GLU A 9 12.39 3.08 -30.17
N VAL A 10 11.85 2.97 -28.94
CA VAL A 10 12.11 1.85 -28.01
C VAL A 10 10.78 1.24 -27.56
N PRO A 11 10.21 0.29 -28.33
CA PRO A 11 8.97 -0.38 -27.96
C PRO A 11 9.08 -1.04 -26.57
N GLY A 12 8.09 -0.80 -25.69
CA GLY A 12 8.04 -1.32 -24.34
C GLY A 12 8.83 -0.51 -23.30
N ALA A 13 9.50 0.58 -23.70
CA ALA A 13 10.10 1.50 -22.73
C ALA A 13 9.02 2.18 -21.89
N ILE A 14 9.28 2.31 -20.60
CA ILE A 14 8.42 2.98 -19.63
C ILE A 14 9.16 4.19 -19.07
N SER A 15 8.50 5.35 -19.10
CA SER A 15 8.97 6.58 -18.47
C SER A 15 8.08 6.92 -17.26
N ILE A 16 8.71 7.21 -16.12
CA ILE A 16 8.02 7.53 -14.87
C ILE A 16 8.50 8.90 -14.39
N ALA A 17 7.55 9.79 -14.08
CA ALA A 17 7.87 11.12 -13.57
C ALA A 17 7.88 11.13 -12.04
N GLU A 18 8.96 11.65 -11.46
CA GLU A 18 8.97 12.16 -10.10
C GLU A 18 8.60 13.65 -10.17
N GLU A 19 7.36 13.97 -9.82
CA GLU A 19 6.82 15.33 -9.92
C GLU A 19 5.77 15.52 -8.80
N SER A 20 5.98 16.51 -7.96
CA SER A 20 5.20 16.74 -6.73
C SER A 20 4.24 17.92 -6.80
N THR A 21 4.20 18.64 -7.95
CA THR A 21 3.32 19.80 -8.09
C THR A 21 1.92 19.41 -8.54
N SER A 22 1.02 20.38 -8.57
CA SER A 22 -0.34 20.24 -9.12
C SER A 22 -0.40 20.35 -10.65
N PHE A 23 0.74 20.29 -11.35
CA PHE A 23 0.76 20.30 -12.80
C PHE A 23 0.03 19.07 -13.34
N GLY A 24 -1.03 19.28 -14.12
CA GLY A 24 -1.86 18.21 -14.68
C GLY A 24 -1.36 17.70 -16.03
N GLY A 25 -1.80 16.47 -16.38
CA GLY A 25 -1.51 15.90 -17.69
C GLY A 25 -0.08 15.37 -17.85
N VAL A 26 0.60 15.06 -16.76
CA VAL A 26 1.96 14.45 -16.81
C VAL A 26 1.91 13.11 -17.53
N THR A 27 0.90 12.30 -17.26
CA THR A 27 0.71 10.98 -17.87
C THR A 27 -0.26 10.98 -19.07
N HIS A 28 -0.84 12.13 -19.39
CA HIS A 28 -1.70 12.24 -20.56
C HIS A 28 -0.89 12.15 -21.86
N PRO A 29 -1.47 11.58 -22.94
CA PRO A 29 -0.82 11.51 -24.24
C PRO A 29 -0.39 12.88 -24.79
N THR A 30 0.74 12.91 -25.51
CA THR A 30 1.29 14.16 -26.05
C THR A 30 0.39 14.80 -27.10
N GLU A 31 -0.39 14.01 -27.85
CA GLU A 31 -1.40 14.49 -28.81
C GLU A 31 -2.56 15.23 -28.13
N ASN A 32 -2.79 14.95 -26.86
CA ASN A 32 -3.81 15.61 -26.03
C ASN A 32 -3.22 16.74 -25.16
N GLY A 33 -1.99 17.17 -25.47
CA GLY A 33 -1.31 18.24 -24.73
C GLY A 33 -0.61 17.81 -23.44
N GLY A 34 -0.57 16.52 -23.15
CA GLY A 34 0.14 15.97 -22.00
C GLY A 34 1.64 15.84 -22.21
N LEU A 35 2.37 15.43 -21.16
CA LEU A 35 3.81 15.21 -21.21
C LEU A 35 4.19 13.80 -21.69
N GLY A 36 3.24 12.86 -21.75
CA GLY A 36 3.43 11.50 -22.28
C GLY A 36 4.28 10.58 -21.42
N PHE A 37 4.37 10.81 -20.11
CA PHE A 37 4.91 9.80 -19.20
C PHE A 37 3.92 8.63 -19.07
N ASN A 38 4.42 7.44 -18.81
CA ASN A 38 3.56 6.30 -18.54
C ASN A 38 2.96 6.40 -17.13
N PHE A 39 3.77 6.84 -16.16
CA PHE A 39 3.37 6.96 -14.77
C PHE A 39 3.95 8.22 -14.13
N LYS A 40 3.31 8.62 -13.02
CA LYS A 40 3.77 9.69 -12.11
C LYS A 40 3.78 9.17 -10.68
N TRP A 41 4.78 9.54 -9.89
CA TRP A 41 4.78 9.24 -8.45
C TRP A 41 3.67 10.00 -7.73
N ASN A 42 2.89 9.29 -6.90
CA ASN A 42 1.87 9.91 -6.05
C ASN A 42 2.49 10.40 -4.73
N MET A 43 3.15 11.56 -4.80
CA MET A 43 3.82 12.15 -3.64
C MET A 43 2.82 12.59 -2.56
N GLY A 44 1.60 12.98 -2.94
CA GLY A 44 0.52 13.32 -2.01
C GLY A 44 0.11 12.12 -1.16
N TRP A 45 -0.18 10.99 -1.80
CA TRP A 45 -0.48 9.73 -1.11
C TRP A 45 0.64 9.33 -0.15
N MET A 46 1.90 9.39 -0.59
CA MET A 46 3.07 9.06 0.23
C MET A 46 3.15 9.94 1.48
N ASN A 47 3.06 11.26 1.31
CA ASN A 47 3.15 12.20 2.43
C ASN A 47 2.02 12.02 3.45
N ASP A 48 0.78 11.87 2.97
CA ASP A 48 -0.39 11.77 3.82
C ASP A 48 -0.40 10.45 4.59
N THR A 49 -0.20 9.34 3.90
CA THR A 49 -0.22 8.01 4.54
C THR A 49 0.94 7.82 5.52
N LEU A 50 2.15 8.27 5.19
CA LEU A 50 3.28 8.24 6.13
C LEU A 50 3.06 9.17 7.32
N SER A 51 2.46 10.35 7.12
CA SER A 51 2.11 11.24 8.21
C SER A 51 1.11 10.60 9.17
N TYR A 52 0.12 9.87 8.63
CA TYR A 52 -0.84 9.11 9.42
C TYR A 52 -0.16 7.94 10.17
N MET A 53 0.65 7.15 9.48
CA MET A 53 1.28 5.97 10.07
C MET A 53 2.28 6.30 11.18
N LYS A 54 2.90 7.49 11.16
CA LYS A 54 3.79 8.00 12.21
C LYS A 54 3.06 8.33 13.52
N LEU A 55 1.75 8.57 13.48
CA LEU A 55 0.97 8.91 14.66
C LEU A 55 0.83 7.69 15.58
N ASP A 56 0.87 7.95 16.89
CA ASP A 56 0.36 6.98 17.84
C ASP A 56 -1.10 6.64 17.49
N PRO A 57 -1.50 5.37 17.48
CA PRO A 57 -2.84 4.94 17.09
C PRO A 57 -3.99 5.70 17.77
N VAL A 58 -3.79 6.18 19.01
CA VAL A 58 -4.80 6.95 19.76
C VAL A 58 -5.15 8.29 19.08
N TYR A 59 -4.25 8.85 18.29
CA TYR A 59 -4.46 10.12 17.59
C TYR A 59 -4.93 9.94 16.15
N ARG A 60 -4.88 8.73 15.57
CA ARG A 60 -5.20 8.47 14.15
C ARG A 60 -6.63 8.85 13.79
N ARG A 61 -7.57 8.71 14.71
CA ARG A 61 -8.97 9.10 14.50
C ARG A 61 -9.18 10.57 14.13
N TYR A 62 -8.26 11.45 14.54
CA TYR A 62 -8.32 12.89 14.22
C TYR A 62 -7.69 13.24 12.86
N HIS A 63 -7.11 12.27 12.19
CA HIS A 63 -6.39 12.43 10.93
C HIS A 63 -6.79 11.37 9.89
N HIS A 64 -8.01 10.85 10.02
CA HIS A 64 -8.56 9.80 9.19
C HIS A 64 -8.55 10.15 7.69
N ASP A 65 -8.80 11.43 7.38
CA ASP A 65 -8.76 12.01 6.05
C ASP A 65 -7.44 11.79 5.30
N LYS A 66 -6.31 11.69 6.00
CA LYS A 66 -5.01 11.44 5.38
C LYS A 66 -4.93 10.11 4.62
N MET A 67 -5.70 9.12 5.02
CA MET A 67 -5.75 7.83 4.34
C MET A 67 -6.73 7.82 3.16
N THR A 68 -7.72 8.72 3.17
CA THR A 68 -8.81 8.73 2.16
C THR A 68 -8.66 9.83 1.13
N PHE A 69 -7.98 10.94 1.46
CA PHE A 69 -7.88 12.13 0.61
C PHE A 69 -7.28 11.84 -0.77
N GLY A 70 -6.32 10.92 -0.85
CA GLY A 70 -5.67 10.52 -2.10
C GLY A 70 -6.63 10.07 -3.20
N MET A 71 -7.80 9.49 -2.82
CA MET A 71 -8.80 9.04 -3.79
C MET A 71 -9.49 10.18 -4.56
N ILE A 72 -9.50 11.41 -4.02
CA ILE A 72 -10.12 12.57 -4.68
C ILE A 72 -9.44 12.86 -6.03
N TYR A 73 -8.14 12.61 -6.13
CA TYR A 73 -7.36 12.87 -7.35
C TYR A 73 -6.74 11.61 -7.98
N GLN A 74 -7.03 10.41 -7.43
CA GLN A 74 -6.40 9.15 -7.84
C GLN A 74 -6.46 8.89 -9.35
N TYR A 75 -7.52 9.31 -10.02
CA TYR A 75 -7.74 9.09 -11.45
C TYR A 75 -7.35 10.28 -12.34
N SER A 76 -6.66 11.28 -11.79
CA SER A 76 -6.16 12.41 -12.57
C SER A 76 -4.90 12.08 -13.36
N GLU A 77 -4.16 11.05 -12.95
CA GLU A 77 -2.91 10.59 -13.55
C GLU A 77 -2.76 9.08 -13.36
N ASN A 78 -1.85 8.45 -14.10
CA ASN A 78 -1.47 7.06 -13.86
C ASN A 78 -0.43 7.02 -12.74
N PHE A 79 -0.83 6.67 -11.53
CA PHE A 79 0.02 6.78 -10.36
C PHE A 79 0.84 5.54 -10.04
N VAL A 80 2.07 5.78 -9.55
CA VAL A 80 2.87 4.85 -8.76
C VAL A 80 2.83 5.34 -7.32
N LEU A 81 2.60 4.44 -6.37
CA LEU A 81 2.64 4.71 -4.93
C LEU A 81 4.10 4.58 -4.47
N PRO A 82 4.82 5.68 -4.20
CA PRO A 82 6.24 5.62 -3.91
C PRO A 82 6.48 5.50 -2.40
N LEU A 83 7.22 4.46 -2.01
CA LEU A 83 8.03 4.45 -0.79
C LEU A 83 9.48 4.36 -1.26
N SER A 84 10.01 5.49 -1.69
CA SER A 84 11.27 5.60 -2.43
C SER A 84 12.48 5.75 -1.49
N HIS A 85 13.65 6.01 -2.07
CA HIS A 85 14.86 6.33 -1.31
C HIS A 85 14.68 7.58 -0.46
N ASP A 86 13.94 8.57 -0.95
CA ASP A 86 13.75 9.86 -0.28
C ASP A 86 13.06 9.74 1.08
N GLU A 87 12.26 8.70 1.30
CA GLU A 87 11.62 8.46 2.58
C GLU A 87 12.55 7.85 3.63
N VAL A 88 13.71 7.32 3.22
CA VAL A 88 14.59 6.51 4.09
C VAL A 88 16.06 6.95 4.10
N VAL A 89 16.41 8.07 3.46
CA VAL A 89 17.75 8.66 3.48
C VAL A 89 18.06 9.37 4.79
N HIS A 90 19.32 9.81 4.95
CA HIS A 90 19.85 10.46 6.14
C HIS A 90 18.93 11.57 6.70
N GLY A 91 18.65 11.50 7.98
CA GLY A 91 17.78 12.43 8.71
C GLY A 91 16.29 12.17 8.58
N LYS A 92 15.86 11.15 7.82
CA LYS A 92 14.43 10.84 7.59
C LYS A 92 13.93 9.59 8.30
N CYS A 93 14.82 8.79 8.88
CA CYS A 93 14.54 7.49 9.52
C CYS A 93 14.11 6.40 8.54
N SER A 94 14.32 5.12 8.86
CA SER A 94 13.79 4.00 8.06
C SER A 94 12.26 3.93 8.13
N LEU A 95 11.60 3.19 7.22
CA LEU A 95 10.15 2.99 7.28
C LEU A 95 9.73 2.34 8.60
N LEU A 96 10.45 1.31 9.04
CA LEU A 96 10.23 0.66 10.33
C LEU A 96 10.40 1.65 11.49
N GLY A 97 11.44 2.49 11.44
CA GLY A 97 11.73 3.49 12.47
C GLY A 97 10.65 4.57 12.59
N LYS A 98 9.93 4.87 11.50
CA LYS A 98 8.81 5.83 11.49
C LYS A 98 7.57 5.31 12.23
N MET A 99 7.42 4.00 12.37
CA MET A 99 6.26 3.40 13.03
C MET A 99 6.31 3.65 14.54
N PRO A 100 5.18 3.98 15.18
CA PRO A 100 5.12 4.22 16.62
C PRO A 100 5.17 2.92 17.43
N GLY A 101 5.46 3.08 18.73
CA GLY A 101 5.39 2.00 19.70
C GLY A 101 6.69 1.23 19.90
N ASP A 102 6.57 0.07 20.54
CA ASP A 102 7.68 -0.86 20.76
C ASP A 102 8.05 -1.63 19.46
N ALA A 103 9.03 -2.52 19.55
CA ALA A 103 9.51 -3.25 18.39
C ALA A 103 8.39 -4.06 17.70
N TRP A 104 7.58 -4.80 18.48
CA TRP A 104 6.48 -5.60 17.94
C TRP A 104 5.44 -4.71 17.24
N GLN A 105 5.05 -3.60 17.88
CA GLN A 105 4.08 -2.64 17.36
C GLN A 105 4.55 -1.99 16.07
N LYS A 106 5.84 -1.67 15.97
CA LYS A 106 6.44 -1.13 14.73
C LYS A 106 6.31 -2.10 13.57
N PHE A 107 6.64 -3.37 13.77
CA PHE A 107 6.48 -4.39 12.74
C PHE A 107 5.01 -4.61 12.37
N ALA A 108 4.10 -4.64 13.36
CA ALA A 108 2.66 -4.76 13.12
C ALA A 108 2.12 -3.60 12.27
N ASN A 109 2.48 -2.35 12.62
CA ASN A 109 2.11 -1.16 11.84
C ASN A 109 2.66 -1.23 10.41
N LEU A 110 3.91 -1.63 10.23
CA LEU A 110 4.52 -1.72 8.89
C LEU A 110 3.84 -2.78 8.04
N ARG A 111 3.51 -3.95 8.60
CA ARG A 111 2.77 -5.02 7.90
C ARG A 111 1.38 -4.54 7.48
N ALA A 112 0.65 -3.88 8.37
CA ALA A 112 -0.66 -3.32 8.06
C ALA A 112 -0.58 -2.26 6.95
N TYR A 113 0.43 -1.39 7.00
CA TYR A 113 0.66 -0.37 5.96
C TYR A 113 0.97 -0.98 4.60
N TYR A 114 1.77 -2.04 4.54
CA TYR A 114 2.04 -2.73 3.28
C TYR A 114 0.77 -3.41 2.73
N GLY A 115 -0.03 -4.05 3.58
CA GLY A 115 -1.33 -4.59 3.16
C GLY A 115 -2.23 -3.53 2.52
N TYR A 116 -2.35 -2.37 3.16
CA TYR A 116 -3.08 -1.23 2.61
C TYR A 116 -2.50 -0.75 1.27
N MET A 117 -1.18 -0.55 1.20
CA MET A 117 -0.49 -0.09 -0.02
C MET A 117 -0.73 -1.03 -1.20
N TRP A 118 -0.61 -2.37 -0.99
CA TRP A 118 -0.82 -3.33 -2.08
C TRP A 118 -2.26 -3.40 -2.55
N GLY A 119 -3.23 -3.20 -1.65
CA GLY A 119 -4.63 -3.12 -2.00
C GLY A 119 -5.04 -1.81 -2.69
N TYR A 120 -4.41 -0.68 -2.33
CA TYR A 120 -4.76 0.64 -2.85
C TYR A 120 -4.47 0.74 -4.36
N PRO A 121 -5.30 1.47 -5.18
CA PRO A 121 -5.04 1.62 -6.61
C PRO A 121 -3.73 2.36 -6.91
N GLY A 122 -3.08 1.97 -8.01
CA GLY A 122 -1.78 2.47 -8.44
C GLY A 122 -0.66 1.43 -8.36
N LYS A 123 0.39 1.62 -9.14
CA LYS A 123 1.56 0.72 -9.15
C LYS A 123 2.38 0.88 -7.89
N LYS A 124 3.13 -0.13 -7.49
CA LYS A 124 3.86 -0.17 -6.21
C LYS A 124 5.34 0.10 -6.42
N LEU A 125 5.91 1.00 -5.62
CA LEU A 125 7.36 1.22 -5.56
C LEU A 125 7.82 1.10 -4.11
N LEU A 126 8.63 0.10 -3.84
CA LEU A 126 9.26 -0.11 -2.54
C LEU A 126 10.78 -0.10 -2.73
N PHE A 127 11.45 0.85 -2.08
CA PHE A 127 12.90 0.97 -2.19
C PHE A 127 13.62 -0.15 -1.45
N MET A 128 14.79 -0.55 -1.97
CA MET A 128 15.60 -1.66 -1.46
C MET A 128 15.84 -1.58 0.06
N GLY A 129 15.75 -2.71 0.74
CA GLY A 129 15.86 -2.83 2.20
C GLY A 129 14.55 -2.70 2.94
N ASN A 130 13.55 -2.03 2.37
CA ASN A 130 12.23 -1.91 2.99
C ASN A 130 11.44 -3.22 2.93
N GLU A 131 11.71 -4.10 1.96
CA GLU A 131 11.09 -5.41 1.81
C GLU A 131 11.39 -6.37 2.98
N PHE A 132 12.44 -6.11 3.73
CA PHE A 132 12.74 -6.83 4.98
C PHE A 132 12.81 -5.90 6.20
N ALA A 133 12.24 -4.70 6.08
CA ALA A 133 12.12 -3.71 7.17
C ALA A 133 13.49 -3.29 7.75
N GLN A 134 14.47 -2.93 6.91
CA GLN A 134 15.77 -2.45 7.38
C GLN A 134 15.60 -1.40 8.47
N GLY A 135 16.33 -1.56 9.57
CA GLY A 135 16.16 -0.73 10.77
C GLY A 135 16.83 0.64 10.69
N ARG A 136 17.93 0.75 9.95
CA ARG A 136 18.64 2.01 9.75
C ARG A 136 18.22 2.71 8.44
N GLU A 137 18.57 3.97 8.33
CA GLU A 137 18.47 4.75 7.11
C GLU A 137 19.33 4.15 6.00
N TRP A 138 18.90 4.31 4.75
CA TRP A 138 19.69 3.87 3.62
C TRP A 138 20.97 4.72 3.47
N ASN A 139 22.07 4.03 3.27
CA ASN A 139 23.38 4.63 3.03
C ASN A 139 24.00 3.99 1.77
N TYR A 140 24.31 4.82 0.76
CA TYR A 140 24.88 4.35 -0.50
C TYR A 140 26.33 3.85 -0.38
N GLU A 141 27.03 4.20 0.70
CA GLU A 141 28.41 3.78 0.97
C GLU A 141 28.52 2.39 1.59
N GLU A 142 27.37 1.80 2.00
CA GLU A 142 27.34 0.54 2.73
C GLU A 142 26.34 -0.45 2.13
N SER A 143 26.57 -1.74 2.36
CA SER A 143 25.60 -2.78 2.02
C SER A 143 24.33 -2.65 2.85
N LEU A 144 23.22 -3.17 2.34
CA LEU A 144 22.01 -3.37 3.15
C LEU A 144 22.31 -4.31 4.33
N ASP A 145 21.52 -4.17 5.38
CA ASP A 145 21.69 -4.92 6.64
C ASP A 145 21.16 -6.35 6.54
N TRP A 146 21.69 -7.14 5.59
CA TRP A 146 21.28 -8.53 5.36
C TRP A 146 21.38 -9.43 6.61
N PHE A 147 22.23 -9.06 7.57
CA PHE A 147 22.35 -9.76 8.84
C PHE A 147 21.06 -9.72 9.69
N LEU A 148 20.17 -8.75 9.42
CA LEU A 148 18.85 -8.67 10.05
C LEU A 148 17.96 -9.86 9.70
N LEU A 149 18.28 -10.61 8.66
CA LEU A 149 17.58 -11.85 8.31
C LEU A 149 18.14 -13.07 9.08
N ASP A 150 19.18 -12.91 9.89
CA ASP A 150 19.72 -13.98 10.77
C ASP A 150 18.89 -14.04 12.07
N GLU A 151 18.49 -15.25 12.45
CA GLU A 151 17.70 -15.49 13.67
C GLU A 151 18.41 -15.04 14.95
N ASN A 152 19.74 -15.10 14.97
CA ASN A 152 20.55 -14.63 16.10
C ASN A 152 20.48 -13.08 16.29
N HIS A 153 19.98 -12.36 15.31
CA HIS A 153 19.84 -10.89 15.32
C HIS A 153 18.37 -10.43 15.34
N GLY A 154 17.45 -11.25 15.83
CA GLY A 154 16.02 -10.93 15.84
C GLY A 154 15.34 -11.12 14.49
N GLY A 155 15.94 -11.91 13.61
CA GLY A 155 15.59 -12.06 12.20
C GLY A 155 14.18 -12.60 11.92
N LEU A 156 13.48 -13.14 12.89
CA LEU A 156 12.13 -13.67 12.68
C LEU A 156 11.17 -12.59 12.20
N TRP A 157 11.19 -11.41 12.78
CA TRP A 157 10.32 -10.30 12.38
C TRP A 157 10.68 -9.75 10.99
N HIS A 158 11.98 -9.62 10.71
CA HIS A 158 12.46 -9.17 9.39
C HIS A 158 12.14 -10.21 8.29
N LYS A 159 12.32 -11.51 8.59
CA LYS A 159 11.87 -12.60 7.71
C LYS A 159 10.36 -12.59 7.50
N GLY A 160 9.58 -12.28 8.55
CA GLY A 160 8.13 -12.16 8.47
C GLY A 160 7.71 -11.06 7.50
N VAL A 161 8.34 -9.88 7.55
CA VAL A 161 8.07 -8.79 6.60
C VAL A 161 8.50 -9.16 5.18
N LEU A 162 9.68 -9.78 5.01
CA LEU A 162 10.15 -10.25 3.70
C LEU A 162 9.19 -11.27 3.09
N GLN A 163 8.68 -12.21 3.91
CA GLN A 163 7.69 -13.18 3.44
C GLN A 163 6.37 -12.50 3.07
N LEU A 164 5.90 -11.55 3.89
CA LEU A 164 4.70 -10.77 3.57
C LEU A 164 4.82 -10.05 2.23
N VAL A 165 5.94 -9.39 1.96
CA VAL A 165 6.15 -8.68 0.67
C VAL A 165 6.18 -9.66 -0.50
N LYS A 166 6.76 -10.86 -0.33
CA LYS A 166 6.70 -11.91 -1.36
C LYS A 166 5.27 -12.36 -1.64
N ASP A 167 4.48 -12.58 -0.59
CA ASP A 167 3.10 -13.04 -0.72
C ASP A 167 2.20 -11.95 -1.30
N LEU A 168 2.36 -10.70 -0.87
CA LEU A 168 1.70 -9.54 -1.45
C LEU A 168 1.98 -9.40 -2.94
N ASN A 169 3.24 -9.54 -3.37
CA ASN A 169 3.60 -9.53 -4.78
C ASN A 169 2.97 -10.71 -5.55
N GLY A 170 2.95 -11.89 -4.94
CA GLY A 170 2.31 -13.07 -5.54
C GLY A 170 0.79 -12.91 -5.71
N ILE A 171 0.13 -12.35 -4.71
CA ILE A 171 -1.31 -12.03 -4.75
C ILE A 171 -1.57 -10.95 -5.79
N TYR A 172 -0.79 -9.86 -5.79
CA TYR A 172 -0.93 -8.77 -6.75
C TYR A 172 -0.84 -9.27 -8.20
N GLN A 173 0.12 -10.14 -8.51
CA GLN A 173 0.31 -10.66 -9.87
C GLN A 173 -0.80 -11.63 -10.33
N LYS A 174 -1.46 -12.31 -9.40
CA LYS A 174 -2.47 -13.35 -9.71
C LYS A 174 -3.89 -12.82 -9.73
N ASN A 175 -4.15 -11.65 -9.17
CA ASN A 175 -5.50 -11.14 -8.97
C ASN A 175 -5.70 -9.84 -9.74
N ALA A 176 -6.37 -9.94 -10.88
CA ALA A 176 -6.67 -8.83 -11.79
C ALA A 176 -7.30 -7.61 -11.09
N PRO A 177 -8.21 -7.75 -10.11
CA PRO A 177 -8.78 -6.60 -9.40
C PRO A 177 -7.75 -5.65 -8.78
N LEU A 178 -6.55 -6.14 -8.43
CA LEU A 178 -5.54 -5.31 -7.77
C LEU A 178 -4.75 -4.40 -8.73
N PHE A 179 -4.84 -4.61 -10.06
CA PHE A 179 -4.01 -3.85 -11.00
C PHE A 179 -4.68 -3.46 -12.32
N GLU A 180 -5.74 -4.17 -12.73
CA GLU A 180 -6.29 -4.01 -14.08
C GLU A 180 -6.93 -2.66 -14.29
N LEU A 181 -7.73 -2.21 -13.32
CA LEU A 181 -8.46 -0.94 -13.35
C LEU A 181 -7.83 0.12 -12.40
N ASP A 182 -6.51 0.14 -12.27
CA ASP A 182 -5.82 1.11 -11.40
C ASP A 182 -6.05 2.58 -11.82
N GLY A 183 -6.24 2.82 -13.11
CA GLY A 183 -6.47 4.15 -13.67
C GLY A 183 -7.94 4.51 -13.87
N GLU A 184 -8.87 3.63 -13.50
CA GLU A 184 -10.29 3.77 -13.79
C GLU A 184 -11.13 3.79 -12.51
N PRO A 185 -12.05 4.77 -12.34
CA PRO A 185 -12.88 4.86 -11.14
C PRO A 185 -13.73 3.61 -10.87
N GLU A 186 -14.11 2.90 -11.93
CA GLU A 186 -14.91 1.67 -11.85
C GLU A 186 -14.22 0.53 -11.13
N GLY A 187 -12.88 0.59 -11.03
CA GLY A 187 -12.05 -0.41 -10.33
C GLY A 187 -12.05 -0.30 -8.81
N PHE A 188 -12.76 0.68 -8.22
CA PHE A 188 -12.68 0.94 -6.79
C PHE A 188 -14.01 1.42 -6.21
N ASP A 189 -14.40 0.88 -5.05
CA ASP A 189 -15.47 1.41 -4.22
C ASP A 189 -15.06 1.42 -2.75
N TRP A 190 -15.32 2.51 -2.05
CA TRP A 190 -15.27 2.52 -0.59
C TRP A 190 -16.42 1.72 0.00
N LEU A 191 -16.13 0.82 0.94
CA LEU A 191 -17.12 0.11 1.76
C LEU A 191 -17.22 0.74 3.15
N VAL A 192 -16.08 1.14 3.73
CA VAL A 192 -16.00 1.89 4.99
C VAL A 192 -14.96 3.00 4.80
N VAL A 193 -15.41 4.25 4.76
CA VAL A 193 -14.57 5.42 4.49
C VAL A 193 -14.50 6.39 5.66
N ASP A 194 -15.41 6.33 6.60
CA ASP A 194 -15.66 7.34 7.63
C ASP A 194 -15.60 6.83 9.07
N ASP A 195 -15.19 5.57 9.30
CA ASP A 195 -15.04 5.02 10.65
C ASP A 195 -13.74 5.49 11.31
N ALA A 196 -13.66 6.79 11.54
CA ALA A 196 -12.52 7.44 12.16
C ALA A 196 -12.29 6.98 13.62
N GLU A 197 -13.37 6.74 14.37
CA GLU A 197 -13.31 6.32 15.77
C GLU A 197 -12.58 4.99 15.95
N ASN A 198 -12.78 4.06 15.03
CA ASN A 198 -12.12 2.76 15.03
C ASN A 198 -10.84 2.74 14.18
N SER A 199 -10.58 3.80 13.40
CA SER A 199 -9.49 3.85 12.40
C SER A 199 -9.52 2.63 11.46
N VAL A 200 -10.72 2.27 11.01
CA VAL A 200 -10.97 1.17 10.06
C VAL A 200 -11.25 1.76 8.70
N PHE A 201 -10.66 1.13 7.69
CA PHE A 201 -10.91 1.41 6.27
C PHE A 201 -11.24 0.11 5.57
N ALA A 202 -12.26 0.11 4.72
CA ALA A 202 -12.54 -1.00 3.84
C ALA A 202 -12.92 -0.50 2.46
N PHE A 203 -12.41 -1.17 1.44
CA PHE A 203 -12.71 -0.87 0.04
C PHE A 203 -12.69 -2.13 -0.80
N GLU A 204 -13.40 -2.06 -1.91
CA GLU A 204 -13.47 -3.11 -2.92
C GLU A 204 -12.63 -2.72 -4.13
N ARG A 205 -11.86 -3.68 -4.64
CA ARG A 205 -11.18 -3.61 -5.94
C ARG A 205 -11.88 -4.54 -6.92
N LYS A 206 -11.99 -4.10 -8.16
CA LYS A 206 -12.72 -4.83 -9.22
C LYS A 206 -11.87 -4.97 -10.46
N SER A 207 -12.10 -6.06 -11.20
CA SER A 207 -11.57 -6.28 -12.55
C SER A 207 -12.65 -6.17 -13.62
N THR A 208 -12.25 -6.15 -14.88
CA THR A 208 -13.17 -6.05 -16.02
C THR A 208 -14.07 -7.27 -16.18
N ASP A 209 -13.64 -8.44 -15.74
CA ASP A 209 -14.42 -9.69 -15.75
C ASP A 209 -15.35 -9.87 -14.53
N GLY A 210 -15.32 -8.91 -13.60
CA GLY A 210 -16.20 -8.87 -12.44
C GLY A 210 -15.65 -9.56 -11.19
N GLU A 211 -14.39 -10.04 -11.20
CA GLU A 211 -13.73 -10.49 -9.97
C GLU A 211 -13.57 -9.33 -8.98
N ARG A 212 -13.59 -9.65 -7.70
CA ARG A 212 -13.58 -8.67 -6.61
C ARG A 212 -12.63 -9.06 -5.49
N ILE A 213 -11.96 -8.07 -4.94
CA ILE A 213 -11.17 -8.21 -3.72
C ILE A 213 -11.58 -7.12 -2.75
N ILE A 214 -11.86 -7.50 -1.51
CA ILE A 214 -12.13 -6.59 -0.41
C ILE A 214 -10.87 -6.44 0.42
N VAL A 215 -10.45 -5.21 0.63
CA VAL A 215 -9.31 -4.85 1.47
C VAL A 215 -9.84 -4.19 2.73
N ILE A 216 -9.53 -4.75 3.90
CA ILE A 216 -9.94 -4.23 5.20
C ILE A 216 -8.67 -3.93 5.99
N SER A 217 -8.59 -2.73 6.56
CA SER A 217 -7.46 -2.28 7.36
C SER A 217 -7.92 -1.72 8.69
N ASN A 218 -7.43 -2.31 9.78
CA ASN A 218 -7.56 -1.78 11.13
C ASN A 218 -6.21 -1.20 11.57
N PHE A 219 -6.15 0.10 11.71
CA PHE A 219 -4.92 0.80 12.11
C PHE A 219 -4.87 1.11 13.62
N THR A 220 -5.55 0.29 14.43
CA THR A 220 -5.46 0.35 15.90
C THR A 220 -4.98 -1.00 16.46
N PRO A 221 -4.39 -1.02 17.67
CA PRO A 221 -4.01 -2.28 18.32
C PRO A 221 -5.20 -3.04 18.92
N VAL A 222 -6.43 -2.58 18.70
CA VAL A 222 -7.65 -3.16 19.26
C VAL A 222 -8.31 -4.07 18.23
N PRO A 223 -8.38 -5.40 18.46
CA PRO A 223 -9.17 -6.28 17.60
C PRO A 223 -10.63 -5.86 17.56
N ARG A 224 -11.27 -5.96 16.38
CA ARG A 224 -12.66 -5.59 16.15
C ARG A 224 -13.48 -6.84 15.88
N GLU A 225 -13.82 -7.57 16.95
CA GLU A 225 -14.62 -8.78 16.85
C GLU A 225 -16.04 -8.44 16.39
N GLY A 226 -16.58 -9.24 15.46
CA GLY A 226 -17.91 -9.04 14.92
C GLY A 226 -18.10 -7.73 14.15
N TYR A 227 -17.02 -7.12 13.65
CA TYR A 227 -17.09 -5.91 12.85
C TYR A 227 -17.78 -6.20 11.51
N ARG A 228 -18.86 -5.48 11.22
CA ARG A 228 -19.68 -5.69 10.02
C ARG A 228 -19.39 -4.63 8.98
N ILE A 229 -19.25 -5.06 7.73
CA ILE A 229 -19.13 -4.17 6.56
C ILE A 229 -20.22 -4.53 5.54
N GLY A 230 -20.76 -3.53 4.87
CA GLY A 230 -21.63 -3.76 3.72
C GLY A 230 -20.80 -4.22 2.52
N VAL A 231 -21.26 -5.22 1.80
CA VAL A 231 -20.66 -5.73 0.58
C VAL A 231 -21.63 -5.70 -0.59
N ASN A 232 -21.15 -5.49 -1.80
CA ASN A 232 -21.98 -5.35 -2.99
C ASN A 232 -22.48 -6.69 -3.56
N THR A 233 -21.93 -7.80 -3.10
CA THR A 233 -22.24 -9.14 -3.61
C THR A 233 -22.41 -10.10 -2.43
N ALA A 234 -23.53 -10.78 -2.34
CA ALA A 234 -23.73 -11.83 -1.35
C ALA A 234 -22.93 -13.08 -1.69
N GLY A 235 -22.46 -13.79 -0.67
CA GLY A 235 -21.74 -15.04 -0.84
C GLY A 235 -20.65 -15.29 0.19
N GLU A 236 -19.84 -16.28 -0.09
CA GLU A 236 -18.65 -16.63 0.71
C GLU A 236 -17.44 -15.81 0.26
N TYR A 237 -16.68 -15.32 1.24
CA TYR A 237 -15.44 -14.58 1.03
C TYR A 237 -14.28 -15.34 1.67
N GLU A 238 -13.23 -15.60 0.89
CA GLU A 238 -12.01 -16.23 1.37
C GLU A 238 -11.01 -15.18 1.84
N GLU A 239 -10.48 -15.35 3.06
CA GLU A 239 -9.34 -14.55 3.53
C GLU A 239 -8.05 -15.02 2.84
N ILE A 240 -7.66 -14.35 1.75
CA ILE A 240 -6.47 -14.71 0.95
C ILE A 240 -5.17 -14.19 1.55
N LEU A 241 -5.22 -13.20 2.45
CA LEU A 241 -4.07 -12.70 3.19
C LEU A 241 -4.51 -12.02 4.48
N ASN A 242 -3.79 -12.31 5.55
CA ASN A 242 -3.90 -11.63 6.83
C ASN A 242 -2.52 -11.14 7.27
N THR A 243 -2.31 -9.82 7.32
CA THR A 243 -1.02 -9.23 7.70
C THR A 243 -0.64 -9.45 9.15
N ASP A 244 -1.57 -9.90 10.00
CA ASP A 244 -1.33 -10.30 11.39
C ASP A 244 -1.17 -11.82 11.57
N SER A 245 -1.06 -12.57 10.47
CA SER A 245 -0.80 -14.01 10.52
C SER A 245 0.53 -14.30 11.23
N MET A 246 0.56 -15.43 11.93
CA MET A 246 1.77 -15.96 12.57
C MET A 246 2.90 -16.22 11.56
N TYR A 247 2.60 -16.47 10.28
CA TYR A 247 3.60 -16.60 9.21
C TYR A 247 4.42 -15.34 9.01
N TYR A 248 3.87 -14.18 9.38
CA TYR A 248 4.54 -12.88 9.32
C TYR A 248 4.92 -12.38 10.72
N GLN A 249 4.91 -13.27 11.73
CA GLN A 249 5.19 -12.97 13.14
C GLN A 249 4.15 -12.01 13.76
N GLY A 250 2.90 -12.13 13.32
CA GLY A 250 1.75 -11.46 13.92
C GLY A 250 1.12 -12.25 15.07
N SER A 251 0.05 -11.70 15.64
CA SER A 251 -0.74 -12.29 16.74
C SER A 251 -1.74 -13.35 16.26
N ASN A 252 -1.88 -13.51 14.94
CA ASN A 252 -2.84 -14.42 14.31
C ASN A 252 -4.31 -14.08 14.59
N VAL A 253 -4.63 -12.78 14.75
CA VAL A 253 -6.00 -12.31 14.78
C VAL A 253 -6.54 -12.20 13.36
N GLY A 254 -7.58 -12.94 13.02
CA GLY A 254 -8.14 -13.01 11.66
C GLY A 254 -9.45 -13.80 11.60
N ASN A 255 -9.91 -14.07 10.39
CA ASN A 255 -11.20 -14.74 10.14
C ASN A 255 -11.06 -16.25 9.91
N PHE A 256 -9.87 -16.79 9.97
CA PHE A 256 -9.57 -18.23 9.84
C PHE A 256 -10.03 -18.87 8.52
N GLY A 257 -10.05 -18.08 7.45
CA GLY A 257 -10.24 -18.58 6.09
C GLY A 257 -11.50 -18.11 5.40
N LEU A 258 -12.69 -18.32 5.93
CA LEU A 258 -13.95 -17.99 5.27
C LEU A 258 -14.82 -17.05 6.10
N VAL A 259 -15.48 -16.15 5.41
CA VAL A 259 -16.50 -15.24 5.96
C VAL A 259 -17.72 -15.27 5.02
N GLU A 260 -18.91 -15.45 5.58
CA GLU A 260 -20.16 -15.37 4.83
C GLU A 260 -20.80 -13.99 4.95
N SER A 261 -21.36 -13.50 3.85
CA SER A 261 -22.25 -12.33 3.89
C SER A 261 -23.71 -12.76 4.11
N GLU A 262 -24.41 -12.01 4.94
CA GLU A 262 -25.85 -12.18 5.20
C GLU A 262 -26.64 -11.10 4.45
N GLU A 263 -27.76 -11.45 3.82
CA GLU A 263 -28.71 -10.46 3.32
C GLU A 263 -29.35 -9.74 4.51
N ILE A 264 -29.44 -8.41 4.43
CA ILE A 264 -30.06 -7.56 5.46
C ILE A 264 -31.40 -7.05 4.95
#